data_7f2d75e6de22552c86535e25ecd686a1
#
_entry.id   7f2d75e6de22552c86535e25ecd686a1
#
_cell.length_a   1.000
_cell.length_b   1.000
_cell.length_c   1.000
_cell.angle_alpha   90.00
_cell.angle_beta   90.00
_cell.angle_gamma   90.00
#
_symmetry.space_group_name_H-M   'P 1'
#
loop_
_entity.id
_entity.type
_entity.pdbx_description
1 polymer ?
#
loop_
_entity_poly.entity_id
_entity_poly.type
_entity_poly.pdbx_seq_one_letter_code
_entity_poly.pdbx_strand_id
1 'polypeptide(L)'
;MSQALSKAAEREEAYWQGLERRLHELPDCFTRYLGLTPADQVDAGLGLEKRVDGNIVRELEVYARYDLTVIVDDLAGTPQTFAIGLSFFYTNDHFVLKEREGEFSVALEPQDDPDRFWAEGCREIYDSLARRIRGKTLPAIE
;
A
#
# COMPACT_ATOMS: atom_id res chain seq x y z
N MET A 1 -10.44 -17.89 33.50
CA MET A 1 -10.64 -17.14 32.77
C MET A 1 -9.78 -17.11 31.85
N SER A 2 -9.50 -17.59 31.72
CA SER A 2 -9.00 -17.42 31.23
C SER A 2 -8.05 -17.80 30.21
N GLN A 3 -7.72 -19.06 29.99
CA GLN A 3 -6.93 -19.52 28.88
C GLN A 3 -7.62 -19.26 27.54
N ALA A 4 -8.93 -19.34 27.50
CA ALA A 4 -9.70 -19.08 26.29
C ALA A 4 -9.61 -17.62 25.85
N LEU A 5 -9.69 -16.68 26.78
CA LEU A 5 -9.54 -15.25 26.46
C LEU A 5 -8.11 -14.92 26.08
N SER A 6 -7.15 -15.53 26.74
CA SER A 6 -5.74 -15.35 26.43
C SER A 6 -5.42 -15.85 25.01
N LYS A 7 -5.94 -17.03 24.65
CA LYS A 7 -5.75 -17.57 23.30
C LYS A 7 -6.43 -16.74 22.23
N ALA A 8 -7.61 -16.19 22.52
CA ALA A 8 -8.31 -15.30 21.59
C ALA A 8 -7.51 -14.03 21.36
N ALA A 9 -6.94 -13.45 22.42
CA ALA A 9 -6.11 -12.26 22.30
C ALA A 9 -4.83 -12.55 21.52
N GLU A 10 -4.21 -13.71 21.73
CA GLU A 10 -3.02 -14.13 21.00
C GLU A 10 -3.31 -14.30 19.51
N ARG A 11 -4.45 -14.89 19.15
CA ARG A 11 -4.85 -15.07 17.76
C ARG A 11 -5.12 -13.74 17.09
N GLU A 12 -5.75 -12.82 17.79
CA GLU A 12 -6.01 -11.49 17.27
C GLU A 12 -4.70 -10.76 17.02
N GLU A 13 -3.78 -10.79 17.97
CA GLU A 13 -2.48 -10.13 17.80
C GLU A 13 -1.68 -10.77 16.66
N ALA A 14 -1.71 -12.10 16.54
CA ALA A 14 -1.03 -12.81 15.45
C ALA A 14 -1.63 -12.41 14.10
N TYR A 15 -2.94 -12.23 14.02
CA TYR A 15 -3.61 -11.76 12.81
C TYR A 15 -3.11 -10.37 12.40
N TRP A 16 -3.08 -9.42 13.36
CA TRP A 16 -2.62 -8.07 13.09
C TRP A 16 -1.14 -8.04 12.70
N GLN A 17 -0.31 -8.82 13.40
CA GLN A 17 1.11 -8.89 13.07
C GLN A 17 1.32 -9.43 11.65
N GLY A 18 0.53 -10.41 11.25
CA GLY A 18 0.58 -10.94 9.89
C GLY A 18 0.23 -9.91 8.83
N LEU A 19 -0.83 -9.13 9.05
CA LEU A 19 -1.21 -8.06 8.14
C LEU A 19 -0.15 -6.96 8.09
N GLU A 20 0.31 -6.53 9.25
CA GLU A 20 1.29 -5.44 9.35
C GLU A 20 2.63 -5.83 8.72
N ARG A 21 3.07 -7.07 8.92
CA ARG A 21 4.31 -7.55 8.31
C ARG A 21 4.24 -7.46 6.78
N ARG A 22 3.10 -7.88 6.19
CA ARG A 22 2.92 -7.77 4.75
C ARG A 22 2.86 -6.32 4.29
N LEU A 23 2.16 -5.47 5.02
CA LEU A 23 2.05 -4.06 4.65
C LEU A 23 3.39 -3.33 4.75
N HIS A 24 4.27 -3.72 5.66
CA HIS A 24 5.61 -3.16 5.73
C HIS A 24 6.46 -3.48 4.50
N GLU A 25 6.13 -4.55 3.80
CA GLU A 25 6.83 -4.91 2.55
C GLU A 25 6.40 -4.05 1.38
N LEU A 26 5.19 -3.49 1.42
CA LEU A 26 4.58 -2.86 0.24
C LEU A 26 5.35 -1.65 -0.30
N PRO A 27 5.83 -0.71 0.52
CA PRO A 27 6.58 0.43 -0.04
C PRO A 27 7.80 0.01 -0.84
N ASP A 28 8.58 -0.96 -0.35
CA ASP A 28 9.75 -1.45 -1.06
C ASP A 28 9.37 -2.20 -2.33
N CYS A 29 8.32 -3.03 -2.27
CA CYS A 29 7.82 -3.76 -3.44
C CYS A 29 7.32 -2.81 -4.52
N PHE A 30 6.58 -1.78 -4.12
CA PHE A 30 6.08 -0.80 -5.07
C PHE A 30 7.21 0.04 -5.66
N THR A 31 8.21 0.38 -4.85
CA THR A 31 9.41 1.07 -5.32
C THR A 31 10.11 0.26 -6.42
N ARG A 32 10.29 -1.03 -6.20
CA ARG A 32 10.90 -1.91 -7.21
C ARG A 32 10.00 -2.06 -8.44
N TYR A 33 8.70 -2.14 -8.23
CA TYR A 33 7.73 -2.20 -9.33
C TYR A 33 7.84 -0.98 -10.24
N LEU A 34 8.04 0.20 -9.66
CA LEU A 34 8.23 1.44 -10.41
C LEU A 34 9.61 1.54 -11.07
N GLY A 35 10.53 0.62 -10.77
CA GLY A 35 11.89 0.68 -11.26
C GLY A 35 12.77 1.70 -10.56
N LEU A 36 12.36 2.16 -9.38
CA LEU A 36 13.14 3.11 -8.61
C LEU A 36 14.23 2.41 -7.81
N THR A 37 15.33 3.11 -7.60
CA THR A 37 16.41 2.63 -6.73
C THR A 37 16.28 3.25 -5.34
N PRO A 38 17.01 2.73 -4.33
CA PRO A 38 17.02 3.40 -3.02
C PRO A 38 17.45 4.87 -3.07
N ALA A 39 18.31 5.24 -4.01
CA ALA A 39 18.71 6.63 -4.17
C ALA A 39 17.55 7.50 -4.68
N ASP A 40 16.65 6.94 -5.48
CA ASP A 40 15.46 7.64 -5.94
C ASP A 40 14.43 7.81 -4.83
N GLN A 41 14.47 6.95 -3.81
CA GLN A 41 13.58 7.03 -2.66
C GLN A 41 13.91 8.21 -1.76
N VAL A 42 15.17 8.61 -1.73
CA VAL A 42 15.62 9.72 -0.92
C VAL A 42 15.55 10.96 -1.78
N ASP A 43 14.78 11.95 -1.35
CA ASP A 43 14.69 13.21 -2.10
C ASP A 43 16.08 13.81 -2.24
N ALA A 44 16.50 13.96 -3.48
CA ALA A 44 17.84 14.43 -3.81
C ALA A 44 18.15 15.83 -3.27
N GLY A 45 17.13 16.64 -2.99
CA GLY A 45 17.35 17.99 -2.50
C GLY A 45 17.57 18.09 -1.00
N LEU A 46 16.81 17.33 -0.23
CA LEU A 46 16.80 17.42 1.22
C LEU A 46 17.22 16.14 1.92
N GLY A 47 17.34 15.06 1.18
CA GLY A 47 17.97 13.83 1.65
C GLY A 47 17.18 12.99 2.65
N LEU A 48 15.93 13.28 2.91
CA LEU A 48 15.25 12.64 4.02
C LEU A 48 13.85 12.07 3.72
N GLU A 49 13.21 12.45 2.63
CA GLU A 49 11.85 11.97 2.35
C GLU A 49 11.86 10.80 1.38
N LYS A 50 11.18 9.73 1.76
CA LYS A 50 10.98 8.61 0.87
C LYS A 50 9.94 8.97 -0.18
N ARG A 51 10.16 8.57 -1.43
CA ARG A 51 9.17 8.79 -2.49
C ARG A 51 7.97 7.84 -2.39
N VAL A 52 8.13 6.73 -1.70
CA VAL A 52 7.03 5.79 -1.42
C VAL A 52 7.03 5.49 0.06
N ASP A 53 5.93 5.77 0.72
CA ASP A 53 5.80 5.53 2.15
C ASP A 53 4.38 5.06 2.47
N GLY A 54 4.20 4.44 3.62
CA GLY A 54 2.91 3.93 4.04
C GLY A 54 2.66 4.08 5.52
N ASN A 55 1.41 4.26 5.89
CA ASN A 55 0.97 4.38 7.26
C ASN A 55 -0.14 3.38 7.54
N ILE A 56 0.02 2.58 8.60
CA ILE A 56 -0.90 1.51 8.98
C ILE A 56 -1.73 1.93 10.18
N VAL A 57 -3.05 1.74 10.11
CA VAL A 57 -3.95 1.95 11.23
C VAL A 57 -4.84 0.71 11.36
N ARG A 58 -4.92 0.16 12.56
CA ARG A 58 -5.84 -0.94 12.87
C ARG A 58 -7.23 -0.35 13.07
N GLU A 59 -8.21 -0.91 12.36
CA GLU A 59 -9.60 -0.51 12.53
C GLU A 59 -10.31 -1.45 13.50
N LEU A 60 -11.50 -1.05 13.98
CA LEU A 60 -12.28 -1.88 14.88
C LEU A 60 -12.70 -3.20 14.25
N GLU A 61 -12.87 -3.22 12.95
CA GLU A 61 -13.13 -4.44 12.20
C GLU A 61 -11.80 -5.11 11.85
N VAL A 62 -11.87 -6.29 11.24
CA VAL A 62 -10.69 -7.14 11.02
C VAL A 62 -9.84 -6.72 9.81
N TYR A 63 -9.83 -5.45 9.47
CA TYR A 63 -9.01 -4.95 8.37
C TYR A 63 -8.05 -3.85 8.83
N ALA A 64 -6.92 -3.78 8.17
CA ALA A 64 -5.95 -2.71 8.38
C ALA A 64 -6.21 -1.60 7.36
N ARG A 65 -6.29 -0.38 7.83
CA ARG A 65 -6.31 0.79 6.97
C ARG A 65 -4.86 1.16 6.64
N TYR A 66 -4.59 1.36 5.38
CA TYR A 66 -3.23 1.66 4.92
C TYR A 66 -3.26 2.85 3.97
N ASP A 67 -2.53 3.88 4.32
CA ASP A 67 -2.39 5.06 3.46
C ASP A 67 -1.02 5.02 2.80
N LEU A 68 -1.01 4.82 1.48
CA LEU A 68 0.20 4.81 0.68
C LEU A 68 0.41 6.18 0.06
N THR A 69 1.57 6.75 0.30
CA THR A 69 1.95 8.06 -0.24
C THR A 69 3.05 7.88 -1.27
N VAL A 70 2.84 8.47 -2.45
CA VAL A 70 3.81 8.39 -3.55
C VAL A 70 4.11 9.80 -4.04
N ILE A 71 5.39 10.12 -4.19
CA ILE A 71 5.85 11.41 -4.69
C ILE A 71 6.37 11.21 -6.11
N VAL A 72 5.79 11.94 -7.05
CA VAL A 72 6.15 11.87 -8.48
C VAL A 72 6.43 13.29 -8.96
N ASP A 73 7.51 13.46 -9.71
CA ASP A 73 7.83 14.75 -10.31
C ASP A 73 6.94 15.00 -11.53
N ASP A 74 6.41 16.22 -11.64
CA ASP A 74 5.66 16.62 -12.82
C ASP A 74 6.60 16.97 -13.99
N LEU A 75 6.04 17.39 -15.12
CA LEU A 75 6.83 17.70 -16.30
C LEU A 75 7.79 18.88 -16.10
N ALA A 76 7.52 19.73 -15.11
CA ALA A 76 8.39 20.86 -14.77
C ALA A 76 9.41 20.48 -13.70
N GLY A 77 9.42 19.23 -13.23
CA GLY A 77 10.32 18.77 -12.18
C GLY A 77 9.84 19.09 -10.77
N THR A 78 8.61 19.54 -10.60
CA THR A 78 8.03 19.84 -9.29
C THR A 78 7.44 18.57 -8.68
N PRO A 79 7.79 18.23 -7.42
CA PRO A 79 7.23 17.04 -6.79
C PRO A 79 5.73 17.18 -6.55
N GLN A 80 4.99 16.13 -6.90
CA GLN A 80 3.56 16.02 -6.65
C GLN A 80 3.32 14.81 -5.75
N THR A 81 2.56 14.98 -4.69
CA THR A 81 2.26 13.92 -3.73
C THR A 81 0.88 13.33 -3.99
N PHE A 82 0.81 12.03 -4.12
CA PHE A 82 -0.43 11.29 -4.27
C PHE A 82 -0.61 10.36 -3.09
N ALA A 83 -1.81 10.36 -2.51
CA ALA A 83 -2.16 9.44 -1.43
C ALA A 83 -3.23 8.47 -1.91
N ILE A 84 -3.01 7.19 -1.67
CA ILE A 84 -3.97 6.14 -2.02
C ILE A 84 -4.39 5.46 -0.73
N GLY A 85 -5.69 5.49 -0.45
CA GLY A 85 -6.27 4.86 0.73
C GLY A 85 -6.64 3.43 0.45
N LEU A 86 -6.09 2.50 1.22
CA LEU A 86 -6.25 1.07 1.04
C LEU A 86 -6.82 0.43 2.29
N SER A 87 -7.54 -0.68 2.11
CA SER A 87 -7.93 -1.59 3.18
C SER A 87 -7.33 -2.95 2.87
N PHE A 88 -6.79 -3.61 3.88
CA PHE A 88 -6.10 -4.89 3.74
C PHE A 88 -6.57 -5.84 4.82
N PHE A 89 -6.98 -7.04 4.42
CA PHE A 89 -7.47 -8.05 5.37
C PHE A 89 -7.24 -9.46 4.82
N TYR A 90 -7.39 -10.46 5.69
CA TYR A 90 -7.25 -11.86 5.34
C TYR A 90 -8.59 -12.57 5.57
N THR A 91 -9.05 -13.30 4.57
CA THR A 91 -10.28 -14.07 4.66
C THR A 91 -10.28 -15.20 3.63
N ASN A 92 -10.89 -16.35 3.96
CA ASN A 92 -11.02 -17.48 3.05
C ASN A 92 -9.69 -17.92 2.44
N ASP A 93 -8.65 -18.00 3.28
CA ASP A 93 -7.30 -18.47 2.92
C ASP A 93 -6.55 -17.58 1.92
N HIS A 94 -6.97 -16.33 1.76
CA HIS A 94 -6.23 -15.36 0.94
C HIS A 94 -6.32 -13.96 1.55
N PHE A 95 -5.44 -13.09 1.10
CA PHE A 95 -5.47 -11.68 1.47
C PHE A 95 -6.29 -10.90 0.45
N VAL A 96 -6.89 -9.81 0.89
CA VAL A 96 -7.64 -8.91 0.01
C VAL A 96 -7.11 -7.50 0.19
N LEU A 97 -6.80 -6.85 -0.92
CA LEU A 97 -6.41 -5.45 -0.96
C LEU A 97 -7.49 -4.69 -1.72
N LYS A 98 -8.08 -3.70 -1.05
CA LYS A 98 -9.11 -2.85 -1.65
C LYS A 98 -8.68 -1.39 -1.61
N GLU A 99 -9.01 -0.66 -2.66
CA GLU A 99 -8.95 0.78 -2.60
C GLU A 99 -10.23 1.28 -1.92
N ARG A 100 -10.10 2.22 -0.98
CA ARG A 100 -11.22 2.61 -0.09
C ARG A 100 -12.38 3.30 -0.79
N GLU A 101 -12.13 3.92 -1.93
CA GLU A 101 -13.19 4.55 -2.72
C GLU A 101 -13.81 3.60 -3.75
N GLY A 102 -13.34 2.36 -3.79
CA GLY A 102 -13.91 1.32 -4.63
C GLY A 102 -13.32 1.20 -6.03
N GLU A 103 -12.16 1.84 -6.30
CA GLU A 103 -11.55 1.75 -7.62
C GLU A 103 -11.10 0.34 -7.98
N PHE A 104 -10.69 -0.44 -6.97
CA PHE A 104 -10.28 -1.83 -7.22
C PHE A 104 -10.41 -2.67 -5.96
N SER A 105 -10.47 -3.98 -6.17
CA SER A 105 -10.38 -5.00 -5.12
C SER A 105 -9.67 -6.20 -5.73
N VAL A 106 -8.61 -6.66 -5.09
CA VAL A 106 -7.80 -7.75 -5.62
C VAL A 106 -7.52 -8.77 -4.52
N ALA A 107 -7.60 -10.06 -4.88
CA ALA A 107 -7.26 -11.16 -4.00
C ALA A 107 -5.78 -11.51 -4.21
N LEU A 108 -5.06 -11.66 -3.10
CA LEU A 108 -3.63 -11.98 -3.12
C LEU A 108 -3.44 -13.33 -2.43
N GLU A 109 -2.90 -14.28 -3.17
CA GLU A 109 -2.65 -15.62 -2.61
C GLU A 109 -1.42 -15.58 -1.71
N PRO A 110 -1.42 -16.35 -0.60
CA PRO A 110 -0.25 -16.44 0.25
C PRO A 110 0.98 -16.87 -0.55
N GLN A 111 2.08 -16.15 -0.36
CA GLN A 111 3.31 -16.34 -1.11
C GLN A 111 4.47 -15.83 -0.26
N ASP A 112 5.57 -16.58 -0.20
CA ASP A 112 6.72 -16.18 0.60
C ASP A 112 7.50 -15.03 0.00
N ASP A 113 7.60 -14.98 -1.33
CA ASP A 113 8.30 -13.89 -2.02
C ASP A 113 7.46 -12.63 -2.01
N PRO A 114 7.91 -11.54 -1.35
CA PRO A 114 7.12 -10.31 -1.27
C PRO A 114 6.77 -9.71 -2.63
N ASP A 115 7.68 -9.73 -3.59
CA ASP A 115 7.42 -9.16 -4.90
C ASP A 115 6.34 -9.93 -5.65
N ARG A 116 6.33 -11.24 -5.53
CA ARG A 116 5.29 -12.08 -6.13
C ARG A 116 3.95 -11.90 -5.40
N PHE A 117 4.01 -11.81 -4.08
CA PHE A 117 2.80 -11.61 -3.28
C PHE A 117 2.10 -10.32 -3.67
N TRP A 118 2.86 -9.23 -3.81
CA TRP A 118 2.32 -7.91 -4.07
C TRP A 118 2.15 -7.56 -5.55
N ALA A 119 2.54 -8.45 -6.48
CA ALA A 119 2.56 -8.15 -7.92
C ALA A 119 1.23 -7.59 -8.44
N GLU A 120 0.12 -8.28 -8.14
CA GLU A 120 -1.20 -7.83 -8.58
C GLU A 120 -1.63 -6.54 -7.87
N GLY A 121 -1.32 -6.43 -6.57
CA GLY A 121 -1.61 -5.23 -5.79
C GLY A 121 -0.86 -4.03 -6.32
N CYS A 122 0.42 -4.19 -6.62
CA CYS A 122 1.24 -3.12 -7.20
C CYS A 122 0.70 -2.67 -8.54
N ARG A 123 0.25 -3.60 -9.38
CA ARG A 123 -0.34 -3.26 -10.68
C ARG A 123 -1.60 -2.42 -10.51
N GLU A 124 -2.49 -2.81 -9.59
CA GLU A 124 -3.72 -2.06 -9.36
C GLU A 124 -3.45 -0.68 -8.76
N ILE A 125 -2.49 -0.59 -7.85
CA ILE A 125 -2.06 0.69 -7.29
C ILE A 125 -1.48 1.58 -8.39
N TYR A 126 -0.64 1.02 -9.25
CA TYR A 126 -0.04 1.76 -10.35
C TYR A 126 -1.10 2.30 -11.30
N ASP A 127 -2.08 1.47 -11.68
CA ASP A 127 -3.15 1.88 -12.58
C ASP A 127 -3.99 3.01 -11.96
N SER A 128 -4.29 2.92 -10.67
CA SER A 128 -5.01 3.97 -9.94
C SER A 128 -4.22 5.27 -9.94
N LEU A 129 -2.91 5.18 -9.64
CA LEU A 129 -2.01 6.32 -9.62
C LEU A 129 -1.90 6.96 -11.00
N ALA A 130 -1.76 6.15 -12.05
CA ALA A 130 -1.66 6.64 -13.42
C ALA A 130 -2.91 7.43 -13.84
N ARG A 131 -4.09 6.95 -13.44
CA ARG A 131 -5.35 7.67 -13.70
C ARG A 131 -5.37 9.02 -13.00
N ARG A 132 -4.91 9.09 -11.77
CA ARG A 132 -4.86 10.34 -11.00
C ARG A 132 -3.88 11.33 -11.59
N ILE A 133 -2.71 10.86 -12.02
CA ILE A 133 -1.69 11.70 -12.67
C ILE A 133 -2.26 12.28 -13.97
N ARG A 134 -2.89 11.45 -14.79
CA ARG A 134 -3.50 11.91 -16.04
C ARG A 134 -4.58 12.94 -15.80
N GLY A 135 -5.40 12.74 -14.76
CA GLY A 135 -6.43 13.69 -14.41
C GLY A 135 -5.90 15.06 -14.02
N LYS A 136 -4.67 15.12 -13.50
CA LYS A 136 -4.03 16.39 -13.14
C LYS A 136 -3.29 17.05 -14.29
N THR A 137 -2.81 16.27 -15.26
CA THR A 137 -1.98 16.78 -16.34
C THR A 137 -2.77 17.12 -17.61
N LEU A 138 -3.98 16.60 -17.75
CA LEU A 138 -4.83 16.88 -18.90
C LEU A 138 -5.69 18.10 -18.62
N PRO A 139 -5.87 18.99 -19.61
CA PRO A 139 -6.76 20.14 -19.42
C PRO A 139 -8.20 19.68 -19.30
N ALA A 140 -8.96 20.41 -18.50
CA ALA A 140 -10.38 20.16 -18.38
C ALA A 140 -11.09 20.56 -19.67
N ILE A 141 -11.96 19.68 -20.15
CA ILE A 141 -12.78 19.97 -21.32
C ILE A 141 -14.13 20.44 -20.77
N GLU A 142 -14.45 21.68 -21.06
CA GLU A 142 -15.73 22.27 -20.65
C GLU A 142 -16.62 22.52 -21.84
#